data_7347835ef2187260325e681816b48c04
#
_entry.id   7347835ef2187260325e681816b48c04
#
_cell.length_a   1.000
_cell.length_b   1.000
_cell.length_c   1.000
_cell.angle_alpha   90.00
_cell.angle_beta   90.00
_cell.angle_gamma   90.00
#
_symmetry.space_group_name_H-M   'P 1'
#
loop_
_entity.id
_entity.type
_entity.pdbx_description
1 polymer ?
#
loop_
_entity_poly.entity_id
_entity_poly.type
_entity_poly.pdbx_seq_one_letter_code
_entity_poly.pdbx_strand_id
1 'polypeptide(L)'
;MLRSLVRRHVLAPSTHLRRVFFSTGTSVSSSGVTASPDPHFMAEYLVKTCGFSAGDASKVSKLLLRFQSTEKPDAVIGFFRSQGFDGANLRRIIAWRPGMLGWDVETQVAPKFKLLRDMGLSESDIIGIVRLHPIVIGFNSENALLARFKVWESLLGSKEILLKNLRRCGWFFSSNIENVVRPNINFLRDECGIPEERISLVLKRHPAFFTQKPDSLRALVDRVEGIGITRGSGMFLWILDVLHGVSREKFEAQAKIMNSFGWSNSDFVSVVKVHPTFLWLSTEVLQRKMDFLVKDVGMTPLDIAKHAVVLRLSLEKRLIPRFHVMEILKSEGLWTSQMKLSMFFSSPGPKFLQKYVLPYKDKLPKLLEVL
;
A
#
# COMPACT_ATOMS: atom_id res chain seq x y z
N MET A 1 -12.49 9.98 9.17
CA MET A 1 -12.07 10.24 7.79
C MET A 1 -10.56 10.33 7.71
N LEU A 2 -9.88 9.22 7.35
CA LEU A 2 -8.43 9.14 7.13
C LEU A 2 -8.23 8.80 5.65
N ARG A 3 -8.43 9.78 4.79
CA ARG A 3 -8.01 9.73 3.39
C ARG A 3 -6.83 10.69 3.21
N SER A 4 -5.80 10.18 2.55
CA SER A 4 -4.57 10.79 2.08
C SER A 4 -3.41 10.78 3.09
N LEU A 5 -2.53 9.83 2.88
CA LEU A 5 -1.06 9.90 2.88
C LEU A 5 -0.47 8.49 2.71
N VAL A 6 -0.87 7.80 1.64
CA VAL A 6 -0.05 6.71 1.10
C VAL A 6 0.55 7.21 -0.20
N ARG A 7 1.69 7.89 -0.10
CA ARG A 7 2.56 8.10 -1.27
C ARG A 7 3.05 6.74 -1.74
N ARG A 8 2.66 6.42 -2.95
CA ARG A 8 3.08 5.23 -3.70
C ARG A 8 4.59 5.28 -3.91
N HIS A 9 5.33 4.42 -3.21
CA HIS A 9 6.61 3.96 -3.75
C HIS A 9 6.28 2.91 -4.82
N VAL A 10 6.31 3.36 -6.06
CA VAL A 10 6.32 2.46 -7.21
C VAL A 10 7.73 1.87 -7.26
N LEU A 11 7.87 0.65 -6.75
CA LEU A 11 9.05 -0.16 -7.05
C LEU A 11 9.00 -0.48 -8.54
N ALA A 12 10.05 -0.09 -9.26
CA ALA A 12 10.25 -0.44 -10.66
C ALA A 12 10.21 -1.97 -10.83
N PRO A 13 9.55 -2.50 -11.87
CA PRO A 13 9.54 -3.94 -12.12
C PRO A 13 10.94 -4.37 -12.56
N SER A 14 11.57 -5.27 -11.78
CA SER A 14 12.79 -5.94 -12.21
C SER A 14 12.47 -6.85 -13.40
N THR A 15 13.00 -6.48 -14.56
CA THR A 15 12.94 -7.23 -15.80
C THR A 15 13.90 -8.42 -15.74
N HIS A 16 13.42 -9.58 -15.29
CA HIS A 16 14.01 -10.86 -15.60
C HIS A 16 12.91 -11.90 -15.85
N LEU A 17 12.28 -11.81 -17.03
CA LEU A 17 11.52 -12.94 -17.60
C LEU A 17 12.49 -13.76 -18.47
N ARG A 18 12.92 -14.90 -17.95
CA ARG A 18 13.57 -15.96 -18.76
C ARG A 18 12.56 -16.42 -19.83
N ARG A 19 12.96 -16.23 -21.07
CA ARG A 19 12.32 -16.82 -22.25
C ARG A 19 12.48 -18.36 -22.17
N VAL A 20 11.37 -19.06 -22.03
CA VAL A 20 11.33 -20.50 -22.32
C VAL A 20 10.81 -20.64 -23.75
N PHE A 21 11.70 -21.01 -24.66
CA PHE A 21 11.34 -21.40 -26.01
C PHE A 21 10.95 -22.87 -26.00
N PHE A 22 9.70 -23.17 -26.38
CA PHE A 22 9.34 -24.50 -26.85
C PHE A 22 9.35 -24.49 -28.39
N SER A 23 10.33 -25.17 -28.95
CA SER A 23 10.35 -25.51 -30.35
C SER A 23 9.64 -26.85 -30.53
N THR A 24 8.52 -26.86 -31.24
CA THR A 24 8.00 -28.08 -31.86
C THR A 24 7.88 -27.80 -33.36
N GLY A 25 8.85 -28.33 -34.06
CA GLY A 25 8.78 -28.37 -35.52
C GLY A 25 7.83 -29.47 -35.96
N THR A 26 6.86 -29.13 -36.80
CA THR A 26 6.22 -30.05 -37.73
C THR A 26 5.99 -29.27 -39.03
N SER A 27 6.76 -29.64 -40.02
CA SER A 27 6.62 -29.20 -41.40
C SER A 27 5.39 -29.82 -42.03
N VAL A 28 4.42 -29.02 -42.43
CA VAL A 28 3.42 -29.38 -43.44
C VAL A 28 3.42 -28.29 -44.48
N SER A 29 3.88 -28.64 -45.65
CA SER A 29 3.83 -27.84 -46.88
C SER A 29 2.41 -27.78 -47.40
N SER A 30 1.79 -26.62 -47.41
CA SER A 30 0.67 -26.27 -48.27
C SER A 30 0.88 -24.87 -48.83
N SER A 31 0.98 -24.81 -50.16
CA SER A 31 1.06 -23.59 -50.94
C SER A 31 -0.21 -22.77 -50.84
N GLY A 32 -0.17 -21.77 -49.97
CA GLY A 32 -1.11 -20.65 -49.89
C GLY A 32 -0.30 -19.39 -49.83
N VAL A 33 -0.56 -18.43 -50.72
CA VAL A 33 0.05 -17.11 -50.68
C VAL A 33 -0.34 -16.40 -49.39
N THR A 34 0.49 -16.51 -48.38
CA THR A 34 0.33 -15.76 -47.14
C THR A 34 0.87 -14.36 -47.37
N ALA A 35 -0.05 -13.41 -47.54
CA ALA A 35 0.30 -12.01 -47.47
C ALA A 35 1.05 -11.76 -46.16
N SER A 36 2.23 -11.16 -46.26
CA SER A 36 3.02 -10.78 -45.07
C SER A 36 2.14 -9.91 -44.16
N PRO A 37 2.06 -10.17 -42.85
CA PRO A 37 1.24 -9.35 -41.97
C PRO A 37 1.63 -7.88 -42.09
N ASP A 38 0.67 -7.01 -42.39
CA ASP A 38 0.90 -5.59 -42.43
C ASP A 38 1.30 -5.06 -41.06
N PRO A 39 2.55 -4.60 -40.84
CA PRO A 39 3.01 -4.13 -39.54
C PRO A 39 2.21 -2.91 -39.03
N HIS A 40 1.52 -2.20 -39.94
CA HIS A 40 0.75 -1.00 -39.63
C HIS A 40 -0.70 -1.28 -39.25
N PHE A 41 -1.26 -2.44 -39.65
CA PHE A 41 -2.66 -2.79 -39.42
C PHE A 41 -3.10 -2.65 -37.94
N MET A 42 -2.41 -3.30 -37.01
CA MET A 42 -2.75 -3.20 -35.59
C MET A 42 -2.36 -1.86 -34.97
N ALA A 43 -1.39 -1.13 -35.51
CA ALA A 43 -1.07 0.19 -35.02
C ALA A 43 -2.20 1.19 -35.33
N GLU A 44 -2.71 1.21 -36.55
CA GLU A 44 -3.88 2.03 -36.92
C GLU A 44 -5.11 1.66 -36.13
N TYR A 45 -5.36 0.37 -35.96
CA TYR A 45 -6.47 -0.13 -35.16
C TYR A 45 -6.42 0.38 -33.71
N LEU A 46 -5.26 0.31 -33.05
CA LEU A 46 -5.07 0.79 -31.68
C LEU A 46 -5.28 2.32 -31.57
N VAL A 47 -4.85 3.08 -32.55
CA VAL A 47 -5.09 4.54 -32.58
C VAL A 47 -6.59 4.83 -32.73
N LYS A 48 -7.23 4.25 -33.77
CA LYS A 48 -8.62 4.54 -34.11
C LYS A 48 -9.60 4.03 -33.06
N THR A 49 -9.42 2.77 -32.61
CA THR A 49 -10.39 2.09 -31.76
C THR A 49 -10.15 2.30 -30.27
N CYS A 50 -8.88 2.35 -29.84
CA CYS A 50 -8.51 2.41 -28.42
C CYS A 50 -7.97 3.79 -28.01
N GLY A 51 -7.71 4.70 -28.96
CA GLY A 51 -7.21 6.04 -28.68
C GLY A 51 -5.76 6.08 -28.18
N PHE A 52 -4.93 5.15 -28.61
CA PHE A 52 -3.48 5.21 -28.34
C PHE A 52 -2.84 6.38 -29.08
N SER A 53 -1.75 6.94 -28.53
CA SER A 53 -0.87 7.79 -29.30
C SER A 53 -0.20 6.99 -30.42
N ALA A 54 0.16 7.61 -31.55
CA ALA A 54 0.84 6.91 -32.63
C ALA A 54 2.13 6.21 -32.18
N GLY A 55 2.90 6.84 -31.26
CA GLY A 55 4.13 6.29 -30.72
C GLY A 55 3.89 5.06 -29.83
N ASP A 56 2.86 5.08 -28.98
CA ASP A 56 2.54 3.94 -28.14
C ASP A 56 1.87 2.81 -28.93
N ALA A 57 1.01 3.14 -29.89
CA ALA A 57 0.42 2.16 -30.81
C ALA A 57 1.50 1.41 -31.59
N SER A 58 2.51 2.11 -32.10
CA SER A 58 3.65 1.49 -32.78
C SER A 58 4.46 0.53 -31.90
N LYS A 59 4.61 0.84 -30.60
CA LYS A 59 5.29 -0.07 -29.65
C LYS A 59 4.46 -1.31 -29.36
N VAL A 60 3.16 -1.13 -29.12
CA VAL A 60 2.23 -2.19 -28.73
C VAL A 60 1.95 -3.13 -29.93
N SER A 61 1.79 -2.58 -31.13
CA SER A 61 1.50 -3.36 -32.36
C SER A 61 2.59 -4.36 -32.72
N LYS A 62 3.86 -4.10 -32.37
CA LYS A 62 4.96 -5.07 -32.55
C LYS A 62 4.73 -6.40 -31.83
N LEU A 63 3.91 -6.42 -30.78
CA LEU A 63 3.51 -7.63 -30.06
C LEU A 63 2.25 -8.28 -30.63
N LEU A 64 1.65 -7.68 -31.66
CA LEU A 64 0.36 -8.07 -32.26
C LEU A 64 0.50 -8.42 -33.75
N LEU A 65 1.70 -8.62 -34.27
CA LEU A 65 1.96 -8.89 -35.69
C LEU A 65 1.21 -10.13 -36.24
N ARG A 66 0.84 -11.07 -35.36
CA ARG A 66 0.09 -12.27 -35.73
C ARG A 66 -1.42 -12.03 -36.00
N PHE A 67 -1.93 -10.83 -35.69
CA PHE A 67 -3.33 -10.52 -35.86
C PHE A 67 -3.60 -10.07 -37.30
N GLN A 68 -4.49 -10.76 -37.96
CA GLN A 68 -4.90 -10.50 -39.36
C GLN A 68 -6.38 -10.07 -39.46
N SER A 69 -7.09 -10.03 -38.35
CA SER A 69 -8.50 -9.64 -38.24
C SER A 69 -8.73 -8.86 -36.95
N THR A 70 -9.72 -7.98 -36.97
CA THR A 70 -10.17 -7.23 -35.78
C THR A 70 -11.27 -7.93 -35.01
N GLU A 71 -11.82 -9.04 -35.48
CA GLU A 71 -12.97 -9.73 -34.87
C GLU A 71 -12.76 -10.04 -33.38
N LYS A 72 -11.67 -10.75 -33.04
CA LYS A 72 -11.35 -11.02 -31.63
C LYS A 72 -10.99 -9.77 -30.84
N PRO A 73 -10.14 -8.85 -31.34
CA PRO A 73 -9.91 -7.55 -30.73
C PRO A 73 -11.19 -6.78 -30.45
N ASP A 74 -12.12 -6.71 -31.41
CA ASP A 74 -13.38 -5.99 -31.25
C ASP A 74 -14.27 -6.62 -30.18
N ALA A 75 -14.37 -7.96 -30.14
CA ALA A 75 -15.10 -8.68 -29.11
C ALA A 75 -14.53 -8.39 -27.69
N VAL A 76 -13.20 -8.46 -27.55
CA VAL A 76 -12.54 -8.19 -26.26
C VAL A 76 -12.73 -6.73 -25.83
N ILE A 77 -12.53 -5.77 -26.75
CA ILE A 77 -12.71 -4.33 -26.45
C ILE A 77 -14.18 -4.04 -26.13
N GLY A 78 -15.11 -4.60 -26.90
CA GLY A 78 -16.57 -4.47 -26.65
C GLY A 78 -16.94 -4.99 -25.28
N PHE A 79 -16.42 -6.15 -24.88
CA PHE A 79 -16.62 -6.69 -23.54
C PHE A 79 -16.07 -5.75 -22.46
N PHE A 80 -14.83 -5.27 -22.55
CA PHE A 80 -14.29 -4.35 -21.54
C PHE A 80 -15.08 -3.05 -21.48
N ARG A 81 -15.55 -2.51 -22.60
CA ARG A 81 -16.43 -1.32 -22.62
C ARG A 81 -17.75 -1.59 -21.92
N SER A 82 -18.38 -2.75 -22.17
CA SER A 82 -19.62 -3.14 -21.47
C SER A 82 -19.43 -3.28 -19.96
N GLN A 83 -18.20 -3.56 -19.51
CA GLN A 83 -17.85 -3.62 -18.09
C GLN A 83 -17.43 -2.25 -17.53
N GLY A 84 -17.59 -1.15 -18.26
CA GLY A 84 -17.28 0.20 -17.82
C GLY A 84 -15.79 0.61 -17.93
N PHE A 85 -15.00 -0.11 -18.72
CA PHE A 85 -13.63 0.30 -19.01
C PHE A 85 -13.59 1.20 -20.25
N ASP A 86 -13.08 2.39 -20.08
CA ASP A 86 -12.98 3.39 -21.14
C ASP A 86 -11.54 3.83 -21.41
N GLY A 87 -11.36 4.65 -22.41
CA GLY A 87 -10.20 5.43 -22.78
C GLY A 87 -8.87 5.03 -22.10
N ALA A 88 -8.50 5.73 -21.05
CA ALA A 88 -7.21 5.53 -20.37
C ALA A 88 -7.11 4.17 -19.65
N ASN A 89 -8.23 3.66 -19.09
CA ASN A 89 -8.26 2.38 -18.40
C ASN A 89 -8.07 1.23 -19.38
N LEU A 90 -8.76 1.28 -20.51
CA LEU A 90 -8.65 0.28 -21.58
C LEU A 90 -7.24 0.25 -22.18
N ARG A 91 -6.67 1.43 -22.49
CA ARG A 91 -5.28 1.53 -22.99
C ARG A 91 -4.29 0.91 -22.02
N ARG A 92 -4.43 1.18 -20.72
CA ARG A 92 -3.54 0.61 -19.69
C ARG A 92 -3.59 -0.92 -19.64
N ILE A 93 -4.78 -1.50 -19.74
CA ILE A 93 -4.96 -2.97 -19.72
C ILE A 93 -4.34 -3.58 -20.98
N ILE A 94 -4.61 -3.00 -22.16
CA ILE A 94 -4.05 -3.48 -23.43
C ILE A 94 -2.52 -3.34 -23.42
N ALA A 95 -1.97 -2.20 -22.98
CA ALA A 95 -0.52 -2.00 -22.89
C ALA A 95 0.17 -2.99 -21.92
N TRP A 96 -0.51 -3.38 -20.84
CA TRP A 96 0.00 -4.38 -19.91
C TRP A 96 0.19 -5.76 -20.56
N ARG A 97 -0.77 -6.21 -21.38
CA ARG A 97 -0.70 -7.50 -22.08
C ARG A 97 -1.41 -7.43 -23.45
N PRO A 98 -0.76 -6.92 -24.47
CA PRO A 98 -1.40 -6.73 -25.79
C PRO A 98 -2.03 -8.00 -26.35
N GLY A 99 -1.38 -9.15 -26.15
CA GLY A 99 -1.88 -10.45 -26.62
C GLY A 99 -3.26 -10.86 -26.11
N MET A 100 -3.79 -10.17 -25.08
CA MET A 100 -5.16 -10.38 -24.58
C MET A 100 -6.24 -10.06 -25.63
N LEU A 101 -5.92 -9.21 -26.60
CA LEU A 101 -6.84 -8.91 -27.70
C LEU A 101 -7.21 -10.14 -28.55
N GLY A 102 -6.47 -11.24 -28.40
CA GLY A 102 -6.80 -12.52 -29.04
C GLY A 102 -7.47 -13.52 -28.12
N TRP A 103 -7.83 -13.14 -26.89
CA TRP A 103 -8.52 -14.02 -25.97
C TRP A 103 -9.98 -14.25 -26.39
N ASP A 104 -10.49 -15.40 -26.03
CA ASP A 104 -11.91 -15.68 -26.13
C ASP A 104 -12.64 -15.06 -24.92
N VAL A 105 -13.66 -14.25 -25.22
CA VAL A 105 -14.37 -13.51 -24.18
C VAL A 105 -15.13 -14.47 -23.27
N GLU A 106 -15.85 -15.43 -23.84
CA GLU A 106 -16.78 -16.30 -23.10
C GLU A 106 -16.03 -17.30 -22.21
N THR A 107 -14.91 -17.81 -22.68
CA THR A 107 -14.17 -18.86 -21.97
C THR A 107 -12.98 -18.34 -21.17
N GLN A 108 -12.41 -17.20 -21.50
CA GLN A 108 -11.19 -16.70 -20.87
C GLN A 108 -11.35 -15.42 -20.06
N VAL A 109 -12.28 -14.54 -20.41
CA VAL A 109 -12.41 -13.22 -19.78
C VAL A 109 -13.64 -13.14 -18.87
N ALA A 110 -14.83 -13.36 -19.44
CA ALA A 110 -16.11 -13.22 -18.73
C ALA A 110 -16.22 -14.08 -17.46
N PRO A 111 -15.73 -15.33 -17.41
CA PRO A 111 -15.80 -16.15 -16.19
C PRO A 111 -15.06 -15.53 -15.01
N LYS A 112 -13.95 -14.83 -15.24
CA LYS A 112 -13.20 -14.14 -14.17
C LYS A 112 -13.94 -12.94 -13.61
N PHE A 113 -14.63 -12.19 -14.47
CA PHE A 113 -15.49 -11.09 -14.02
C PHE A 113 -16.68 -11.62 -13.22
N LYS A 114 -17.30 -12.71 -13.69
CA LYS A 114 -18.37 -13.40 -12.97
C LYS A 114 -17.88 -13.84 -11.58
N LEU A 115 -16.73 -14.52 -11.51
CA LEU A 115 -16.14 -14.94 -10.23
C LEU A 115 -15.96 -13.76 -9.25
N LEU A 116 -15.45 -12.62 -9.72
CA LEU A 116 -15.26 -11.43 -8.87
C LEU A 116 -16.59 -10.91 -8.32
N ARG A 117 -17.68 -10.94 -9.13
CA ARG A 117 -19.04 -10.59 -8.68
C ARG A 117 -19.57 -11.59 -7.65
N ASP A 118 -19.42 -12.89 -7.93
CA ASP A 118 -19.87 -13.98 -7.05
C ASP A 118 -19.15 -13.94 -5.70
N MET A 119 -17.94 -13.37 -5.65
CA MET A 119 -17.22 -13.09 -4.41
C MET A 119 -17.82 -11.91 -3.62
N GLY A 120 -18.70 -11.10 -4.21
CA GLY A 120 -19.30 -9.94 -3.56
C GLY A 120 -18.56 -8.61 -3.80
N LEU A 121 -17.76 -8.52 -4.87
CA LEU A 121 -17.20 -7.25 -5.33
C LEU A 121 -18.21 -6.49 -6.18
N SER A 122 -18.34 -5.20 -5.94
CA SER A 122 -19.17 -4.31 -6.78
C SER A 122 -18.49 -4.05 -8.13
N GLU A 123 -19.26 -3.59 -9.12
CA GLU A 123 -18.70 -3.22 -10.44
C GLU A 123 -17.59 -2.17 -10.30
N SER A 124 -17.76 -1.18 -9.43
CA SER A 124 -16.72 -0.18 -9.16
C SER A 124 -15.47 -0.78 -8.51
N ASP A 125 -15.62 -1.78 -7.64
CA ASP A 125 -14.48 -2.52 -7.08
C ASP A 125 -13.73 -3.29 -8.17
N ILE A 126 -14.46 -4.00 -9.05
CA ILE A 126 -13.89 -4.79 -10.14
C ILE A 126 -13.13 -3.90 -11.11
N ILE A 127 -13.73 -2.78 -11.54
CA ILE A 127 -13.06 -1.80 -12.38
C ILE A 127 -11.79 -1.29 -11.71
N GLY A 128 -11.87 -0.94 -10.42
CA GLY A 128 -10.73 -0.47 -9.62
C GLY A 128 -9.60 -1.51 -9.53
N ILE A 129 -9.93 -2.76 -9.26
CA ILE A 129 -8.98 -3.87 -9.13
C ILE A 129 -8.32 -4.16 -10.49
N VAL A 130 -9.09 -4.34 -11.55
CA VAL A 130 -8.57 -4.66 -12.89
C VAL A 130 -7.71 -3.51 -13.43
N ARG A 131 -8.13 -2.27 -13.21
CA ARG A 131 -7.36 -1.07 -13.58
C ARG A 131 -6.01 -1.01 -12.87
N LEU A 132 -5.98 -1.28 -11.57
CA LEU A 132 -4.75 -1.22 -10.78
C LEU A 132 -3.88 -2.47 -10.95
N HIS A 133 -4.51 -3.61 -11.14
CA HIS A 133 -3.87 -4.92 -11.14
C HIS A 133 -4.41 -5.81 -12.27
N PRO A 134 -4.12 -5.49 -13.54
CA PRO A 134 -4.63 -6.25 -14.68
C PRO A 134 -4.27 -7.74 -14.66
N ILE A 135 -3.27 -8.12 -13.86
CA ILE A 135 -2.87 -9.52 -13.70
C ILE A 135 -4.04 -10.42 -13.24
N VAL A 136 -5.07 -9.86 -12.60
CA VAL A 136 -6.25 -10.61 -12.14
C VAL A 136 -6.98 -11.30 -13.30
N ILE A 137 -7.05 -10.65 -14.46
CA ILE A 137 -7.63 -11.21 -15.67
C ILE A 137 -6.66 -12.11 -16.45
N GLY A 138 -5.36 -12.05 -16.10
CA GLY A 138 -4.29 -12.82 -16.74
C GLY A 138 -4.14 -14.25 -16.22
N PHE A 139 -4.92 -14.69 -15.23
CA PHE A 139 -4.91 -16.07 -14.77
C PHE A 139 -5.37 -17.03 -15.87
N ASN A 140 -4.80 -18.23 -15.90
CA ASN A 140 -5.11 -19.22 -16.94
C ASN A 140 -6.59 -19.65 -16.93
N SER A 141 -7.22 -19.70 -15.75
CA SER A 141 -8.64 -20.00 -15.60
C SER A 141 -9.22 -19.30 -14.37
N GLU A 142 -10.55 -19.21 -14.29
CA GLU A 142 -11.28 -18.77 -13.09
C GLU A 142 -11.01 -19.70 -11.90
N ASN A 143 -10.84 -21.00 -12.12
CA ASN A 143 -10.53 -21.97 -11.07
C ASN A 143 -9.15 -21.69 -10.44
N ALA A 144 -8.14 -21.33 -11.24
CA ALA A 144 -6.83 -20.94 -10.72
C ALA A 144 -6.91 -19.65 -9.88
N LEU A 145 -7.74 -18.70 -10.32
CA LEU A 145 -7.99 -17.47 -9.57
C LEU A 145 -8.76 -17.76 -8.27
N LEU A 146 -9.80 -18.59 -8.33
CA LEU A 146 -10.58 -19.03 -7.16
C LEU A 146 -9.71 -19.78 -6.14
N ALA A 147 -8.87 -20.74 -6.60
CA ALA A 147 -7.96 -21.45 -5.73
C ALA A 147 -7.02 -20.49 -4.97
N ARG A 148 -6.51 -19.47 -5.66
CA ARG A 148 -5.68 -18.45 -5.05
C ARG A 148 -6.43 -17.64 -3.99
N PHE A 149 -7.68 -17.26 -4.25
CA PHE A 149 -8.51 -16.56 -3.27
C PHE A 149 -8.79 -17.41 -2.04
N LYS A 150 -9.10 -18.72 -2.21
CA LYS A 150 -9.32 -19.64 -1.09
C LYS A 150 -8.09 -19.76 -0.19
N VAL A 151 -6.88 -19.82 -0.77
CA VAL A 151 -5.66 -19.86 0.04
C VAL A 151 -5.48 -18.57 0.85
N TRP A 152 -5.69 -17.41 0.23
CA TRP A 152 -5.61 -16.13 0.94
C TRP A 152 -6.71 -15.97 1.99
N GLU A 153 -7.93 -16.41 1.70
CA GLU A 153 -9.04 -16.41 2.67
C GLU A 153 -8.69 -17.27 3.89
N SER A 154 -8.13 -18.46 3.67
CA SER A 154 -7.64 -19.33 4.75
C SER A 154 -6.56 -18.65 5.59
N LEU A 155 -5.56 -18.01 4.96
CA LEU A 155 -4.48 -17.31 5.67
C LEU A 155 -4.99 -16.08 6.45
N LEU A 156 -5.97 -15.37 5.91
CA LEU A 156 -6.55 -14.17 6.55
C LEU A 156 -7.66 -14.50 7.54
N GLY A 157 -8.20 -15.73 7.48
CA GLY A 157 -9.29 -16.22 8.34
C GLY A 157 -10.65 -15.54 8.09
N SER A 158 -10.79 -14.73 7.01
CA SER A 158 -12.04 -14.04 6.71
C SER A 158 -12.09 -13.57 5.26
N LYS A 159 -13.21 -13.89 4.58
CA LYS A 159 -13.53 -13.39 3.23
C LYS A 159 -13.63 -11.85 3.21
N GLU A 160 -14.23 -11.25 4.24
CA GLU A 160 -14.38 -9.79 4.33
C GLU A 160 -13.01 -9.09 4.40
N ILE A 161 -12.07 -9.62 5.19
CA ILE A 161 -10.71 -9.10 5.28
C ILE A 161 -10.00 -9.25 3.94
N LEU A 162 -10.17 -10.37 3.23
CA LEU A 162 -9.64 -10.58 1.88
C LEU A 162 -10.17 -9.51 0.93
N LEU A 163 -11.49 -9.34 0.82
CA LEU A 163 -12.11 -8.37 -0.09
C LEU A 163 -11.69 -6.92 0.22
N LYS A 164 -11.61 -6.57 1.50
CA LYS A 164 -11.12 -5.26 1.93
C LYS A 164 -9.69 -5.00 1.46
N ASN A 165 -8.83 -6.00 1.51
CA ASN A 165 -7.45 -5.89 1.07
C ASN A 165 -7.33 -5.89 -0.47
N LEU A 166 -8.10 -6.71 -1.17
CA LEU A 166 -8.13 -6.74 -2.65
C LEU A 166 -8.45 -5.37 -3.26
N ARG A 167 -9.36 -4.60 -2.66
CA ARG A 167 -9.68 -3.22 -3.09
C ARG A 167 -8.49 -2.25 -3.01
N ARG A 168 -7.46 -2.58 -2.24
CA ARG A 168 -6.31 -1.70 -1.97
C ARG A 168 -5.03 -2.18 -2.62
N CYS A 169 -4.85 -3.47 -2.78
CA CYS A 169 -3.56 -4.09 -3.05
C CYS A 169 -3.67 -5.22 -4.06
N GLY A 170 -2.81 -5.22 -5.08
CA GLY A 170 -2.79 -6.25 -6.12
C GLY A 170 -1.72 -7.32 -5.95
N TRP A 171 -0.84 -7.21 -4.96
CA TRP A 171 0.18 -8.23 -4.73
C TRP A 171 -0.43 -9.60 -4.38
N PHE A 172 -1.70 -9.69 -3.93
CA PHE A 172 -2.44 -10.95 -3.79
C PHE A 172 -2.42 -11.81 -5.06
N PHE A 173 -2.39 -11.18 -6.22
CA PHE A 173 -2.41 -11.87 -7.51
C PHE A 173 -1.02 -12.31 -7.96
N SER A 174 0.03 -11.63 -7.56
CA SER A 174 1.40 -11.86 -8.03
C SER A 174 2.31 -12.57 -7.02
N SER A 175 2.01 -12.50 -5.70
CA SER A 175 2.88 -13.11 -4.69
C SER A 175 2.89 -14.63 -4.76
N ASN A 176 4.06 -15.22 -4.56
CA ASN A 176 4.23 -16.66 -4.47
C ASN A 176 3.93 -17.12 -3.04
N ILE A 177 2.75 -17.74 -2.83
CA ILE A 177 2.30 -18.14 -1.50
C ILE A 177 3.21 -19.24 -0.94
N GLU A 178 3.46 -20.29 -1.73
CA GLU A 178 4.18 -21.48 -1.25
C GLU A 178 5.67 -21.20 -1.03
N ASN A 179 6.31 -20.45 -1.93
CA ASN A 179 7.76 -20.23 -1.87
C ASN A 179 8.15 -18.92 -1.17
N VAL A 180 7.20 -18.06 -0.80
CA VAL A 180 7.50 -16.76 -0.16
C VAL A 180 6.66 -16.55 1.09
N VAL A 181 5.32 -16.55 0.98
CA VAL A 181 4.46 -16.16 2.11
C VAL A 181 4.53 -17.18 3.24
N ARG A 182 4.34 -18.47 2.93
CA ARG A 182 4.41 -19.55 3.94
C ARG A 182 5.80 -19.67 4.59
N PRO A 183 6.91 -19.68 3.83
CA PRO A 183 8.23 -19.64 4.43
C PRO A 183 8.48 -18.45 5.36
N ASN A 184 7.98 -17.25 5.01
CA ASN A 184 8.09 -16.09 5.88
C ASN A 184 7.29 -16.24 7.18
N ILE A 185 6.07 -16.78 7.08
CA ILE A 185 5.24 -17.09 8.27
C ILE A 185 5.95 -18.10 9.18
N ASN A 186 6.45 -19.22 8.58
CA ASN A 186 7.15 -20.26 9.32
C ASN A 186 8.42 -19.72 9.98
N PHE A 187 9.22 -18.95 9.27
CA PHE A 187 10.42 -18.30 9.83
C PHE A 187 10.10 -17.44 11.05
N LEU A 188 9.06 -16.60 10.97
CA LEU A 188 8.68 -15.74 12.09
C LEU A 188 8.15 -16.55 13.28
N ARG A 189 7.41 -17.63 13.02
CA ARG A 189 6.87 -18.50 14.06
C ARG A 189 7.95 -19.37 14.69
N ASP A 190 8.67 -20.14 13.86
CA ASP A 190 9.51 -21.24 14.31
C ASP A 190 10.93 -20.79 14.69
N GLU A 191 11.52 -19.84 13.92
CA GLU A 191 12.87 -19.34 14.17
C GLU A 191 12.90 -18.06 15.02
N CYS A 192 11.87 -17.19 14.88
CA CYS A 192 11.80 -15.96 15.69
C CYS A 192 10.93 -16.13 16.96
N GLY A 193 10.23 -17.25 17.14
CA GLY A 193 9.41 -17.53 18.31
C GLY A 193 8.19 -16.61 18.45
N ILE A 194 7.68 -16.08 17.33
CA ILE A 194 6.54 -15.14 17.38
C ILE A 194 5.22 -15.94 17.44
N PRO A 195 4.34 -15.69 18.43
CA PRO A 195 3.06 -16.35 18.53
C PRO A 195 2.19 -16.22 17.30
N GLU A 196 1.49 -17.28 16.90
CA GLU A 196 0.63 -17.33 15.69
C GLU A 196 -0.44 -16.24 15.70
N GLU A 197 -1.00 -15.90 16.87
CA GLU A 197 -2.02 -14.86 17.00
C GLU A 197 -1.47 -13.49 16.60
N ARG A 198 -0.21 -13.20 16.92
CA ARG A 198 0.46 -11.96 16.54
C ARG A 198 0.76 -11.94 15.04
N ILE A 199 1.24 -13.04 14.47
CA ILE A 199 1.45 -13.21 13.04
C ILE A 199 0.14 -12.98 12.30
N SER A 200 -0.95 -13.65 12.70
CA SER A 200 -2.29 -13.48 12.13
C SER A 200 -2.78 -12.04 12.20
N LEU A 201 -2.53 -11.34 13.31
CA LEU A 201 -2.94 -9.94 13.48
C LEU A 201 -2.23 -9.02 12.47
N VAL A 202 -0.91 -9.17 12.29
CA VAL A 202 -0.14 -8.37 11.33
C VAL A 202 -0.48 -8.79 9.90
N LEU A 203 -0.65 -10.07 9.63
CA LEU A 203 -1.06 -10.58 8.32
C LEU A 203 -2.41 -9.98 7.87
N LYS A 204 -3.38 -9.88 8.76
CA LYS A 204 -4.69 -9.27 8.48
C LYS A 204 -4.62 -7.77 8.21
N ARG A 205 -3.68 -7.06 8.84
CA ARG A 205 -3.53 -5.60 8.73
C ARG A 205 -2.61 -5.17 7.60
N HIS A 206 -1.48 -5.87 7.46
CA HIS A 206 -0.37 -5.56 6.59
C HIS A 206 0.15 -6.79 5.85
N PRO A 207 -0.71 -7.49 5.09
CA PRO A 207 -0.31 -8.75 4.45
C PRO A 207 0.85 -8.59 3.45
N ALA A 208 1.07 -7.39 2.90
CA ALA A 208 2.20 -7.09 2.02
C ALA A 208 3.57 -7.33 2.70
N PHE A 209 3.65 -7.18 4.02
CA PHE A 209 4.85 -7.48 4.80
C PHE A 209 5.34 -8.93 4.59
N PHE A 210 4.41 -9.88 4.44
CA PHE A 210 4.73 -11.30 4.26
C PHE A 210 5.09 -11.67 2.81
N THR A 211 4.96 -10.76 1.85
CA THR A 211 5.25 -11.02 0.42
C THR A 211 6.67 -10.63 0.00
N GLN A 212 7.49 -10.14 0.92
CA GLN A 212 8.90 -9.84 0.68
C GLN A 212 9.72 -11.13 0.51
N LYS A 213 10.87 -11.04 -0.17
CA LYS A 213 11.77 -12.20 -0.30
C LYS A 213 12.22 -12.71 1.08
N PRO A 214 12.32 -14.03 1.31
CA PRO A 214 12.73 -14.58 2.60
C PRO A 214 14.06 -14.00 3.12
N ASP A 215 15.07 -13.86 2.26
CA ASP A 215 16.35 -13.27 2.65
C ASP A 215 16.22 -11.80 3.08
N SER A 216 15.31 -11.07 2.46
CA SER A 216 15.04 -9.67 2.85
C SER A 216 14.38 -9.59 4.23
N LEU A 217 13.51 -10.56 4.55
CA LEU A 217 12.90 -10.64 5.88
C LEU A 217 13.97 -11.02 6.95
N ARG A 218 14.87 -11.96 6.65
CA ARG A 218 15.97 -12.31 7.55
C ARG A 218 16.90 -11.11 7.81
N ALA A 219 17.31 -10.41 6.75
CA ALA A 219 18.13 -9.20 6.88
C ALA A 219 17.39 -8.07 7.65
N LEU A 220 16.07 -8.00 7.57
CA LEU A 220 15.28 -7.07 8.36
C LEU A 220 15.26 -7.45 9.84
N VAL A 221 15.16 -8.74 10.15
CA VAL A 221 15.26 -9.25 11.53
C VAL A 221 16.63 -8.89 12.11
N ASP A 222 17.72 -9.19 11.39
CA ASP A 222 19.09 -8.85 11.82
C ASP A 222 19.25 -7.34 12.06
N ARG A 223 18.67 -6.52 11.18
CA ARG A 223 18.66 -5.06 11.35
C ARG A 223 17.96 -4.63 12.64
N VAL A 224 16.80 -5.22 12.95
CA VAL A 224 16.03 -4.89 14.15
C VAL A 224 16.77 -5.33 15.42
N GLU A 225 17.40 -6.49 15.40
CA GLU A 225 18.23 -6.96 16.51
C GLU A 225 19.48 -6.09 16.68
N GLY A 226 20.11 -5.67 15.57
CA GLY A 226 21.27 -4.79 15.58
C GLY A 226 21.03 -3.40 16.19
N ILE A 227 19.80 -2.93 16.22
CA ILE A 227 19.42 -1.69 16.94
C ILE A 227 18.96 -1.94 18.39
N GLY A 228 19.17 -3.15 18.91
CA GLY A 228 18.90 -3.52 20.31
C GLY A 228 17.45 -3.86 20.62
N ILE A 229 16.69 -4.37 19.65
CA ILE A 229 15.29 -4.81 19.82
C ILE A 229 15.26 -6.34 19.69
N THR A 230 14.95 -7.03 20.78
CA THR A 230 14.99 -8.50 20.85
C THR A 230 13.70 -9.16 20.34
N ARG A 231 13.82 -10.39 19.82
CA ARG A 231 12.69 -11.22 19.36
C ARG A 231 11.61 -11.44 20.43
N GLY A 232 12.02 -11.51 21.70
CA GLY A 232 11.09 -11.65 22.84
C GLY A 232 10.24 -10.43 23.11
N SER A 233 10.54 -9.26 22.52
CA SER A 233 9.71 -8.06 22.68
C SER A 233 8.31 -8.27 22.11
N GLY A 234 7.29 -7.92 22.88
CA GLY A 234 5.91 -7.94 22.41
C GLY A 234 5.64 -7.05 21.19
N MET A 235 6.50 -6.09 20.92
CA MET A 235 6.42 -5.18 19.80
C MET A 235 7.28 -5.60 18.59
N PHE A 236 8.09 -6.67 18.71
CA PHE A 236 9.09 -7.03 17.72
C PHE A 236 8.52 -7.15 16.30
N LEU A 237 7.46 -7.94 16.12
CA LEU A 237 6.82 -8.12 14.81
C LEU A 237 6.24 -6.81 14.27
N TRP A 238 5.67 -5.98 15.13
CA TRP A 238 5.15 -4.67 14.72
C TRP A 238 6.27 -3.71 14.29
N ILE A 239 7.41 -3.77 14.96
CA ILE A 239 8.59 -2.99 14.59
C ILE A 239 9.18 -3.47 13.27
N LEU A 240 9.23 -4.79 13.03
CA LEU A 240 9.60 -5.36 11.73
C LEU A 240 8.70 -4.83 10.61
N ASP A 241 7.36 -4.85 10.80
CA ASP A 241 6.40 -4.34 9.83
C ASP A 241 6.62 -2.85 9.53
N VAL A 242 6.86 -2.05 10.56
CA VAL A 242 7.15 -0.62 10.38
C VAL A 242 8.47 -0.41 9.64
N LEU A 243 9.55 -1.09 10.05
CA LEU A 243 10.89 -0.93 9.47
C LEU A 243 11.02 -1.55 8.07
N HIS A 244 10.14 -2.47 7.69
CA HIS A 244 10.01 -2.92 6.31
C HIS A 244 9.72 -1.77 5.34
N GLY A 245 8.94 -0.78 5.77
CA GLY A 245 8.62 0.42 4.98
C GLY A 245 9.59 1.61 5.17
N VAL A 246 10.68 1.44 5.94
CA VAL A 246 11.63 2.50 6.29
C VAL A 246 13.04 2.10 5.88
N SER A 247 13.63 2.81 4.92
CA SER A 247 15.02 2.55 4.50
C SER A 247 16.02 2.83 5.63
N ARG A 248 17.24 2.29 5.52
CA ARG A 248 18.30 2.53 6.51
C ARG A 248 18.64 4.03 6.57
N GLU A 249 18.79 4.65 5.42
CA GLU A 249 19.13 6.07 5.29
C GLU A 249 18.07 6.97 5.94
N LYS A 250 16.78 6.64 5.73
CA LYS A 250 15.69 7.38 6.37
C LYS A 250 15.70 7.21 7.89
N PHE A 251 15.93 5.99 8.39
CA PHE A 251 16.04 5.71 9.83
C PHE A 251 17.18 6.51 10.47
N GLU A 252 18.37 6.51 9.85
CA GLU A 252 19.55 7.26 10.32
C GLU A 252 19.31 8.78 10.25
N ALA A 253 18.70 9.27 9.19
CA ALA A 253 18.35 10.69 9.07
C ALA A 253 17.36 11.14 10.15
N GLN A 254 16.36 10.31 10.47
CA GLN A 254 15.43 10.60 11.56
C GLN A 254 16.13 10.56 12.93
N ALA A 255 17.04 9.62 13.16
CA ALA A 255 17.85 9.58 14.39
C ALA A 255 18.70 10.87 14.52
N LYS A 256 19.34 11.33 13.44
CA LYS A 256 20.11 12.60 13.44
C LYS A 256 19.25 13.80 13.77
N ILE A 257 18.03 13.87 13.23
CA ILE A 257 17.07 14.94 13.58
C ILE A 257 16.76 14.89 15.06
N MET A 258 16.41 13.74 15.63
CA MET A 258 16.07 13.65 17.05
C MET A 258 17.29 13.98 17.94
N ASN A 259 18.48 13.55 17.52
CA ASN A 259 19.72 13.90 18.23
C ASN A 259 19.98 15.43 18.23
N SER A 260 19.66 16.15 17.15
CA SER A 260 19.81 17.61 17.11
C SER A 260 18.87 18.35 18.10
N PHE A 261 17.79 17.66 18.54
CA PHE A 261 16.92 18.14 19.64
C PHE A 261 17.33 17.61 21.01
N GLY A 262 18.49 16.95 21.14
CA GLY A 262 19.02 16.49 22.42
C GLY A 262 18.64 15.08 22.85
N TRP A 263 18.04 14.28 21.95
CA TRP A 263 17.84 12.85 22.24
C TRP A 263 19.18 12.09 22.08
N SER A 264 19.43 11.16 22.98
CA SER A 264 20.45 10.16 22.77
C SER A 264 19.98 9.06 21.81
N ASN A 265 20.90 8.29 21.28
CA ASN A 265 20.53 7.10 20.49
C ASN A 265 19.69 6.09 21.30
N SER A 266 19.93 6.00 22.62
CA SER A 266 19.12 5.17 23.51
C SER A 266 17.69 5.69 23.68
N ASP A 267 17.50 6.99 23.74
CA ASP A 267 16.16 7.62 23.77
C ASP A 267 15.42 7.32 22.47
N PHE A 268 16.08 7.54 21.34
CA PHE A 268 15.49 7.25 20.04
C PHE A 268 15.04 5.79 19.91
N VAL A 269 15.92 4.83 20.24
CA VAL A 269 15.59 3.40 20.22
C VAL A 269 14.46 3.07 21.22
N SER A 270 14.47 3.68 22.40
CA SER A 270 13.41 3.47 23.40
C SER A 270 12.04 3.92 22.88
N VAL A 271 11.99 5.04 22.16
CA VAL A 271 10.76 5.50 21.51
C VAL A 271 10.35 4.59 20.34
N VAL A 272 11.30 4.09 19.54
CA VAL A 272 11.02 3.11 18.48
C VAL A 272 10.40 1.84 19.06
N LYS A 273 10.86 1.37 20.23
CA LYS A 273 10.32 0.17 20.91
C LYS A 273 8.85 0.31 21.27
N VAL A 274 8.38 1.52 21.58
CA VAL A 274 7.01 1.76 22.08
C VAL A 274 6.09 2.36 21.00
N HIS A 275 6.63 3.26 20.19
CA HIS A 275 5.88 4.04 19.20
C HIS A 275 6.52 4.03 17.80
N PRO A 276 6.80 2.86 17.18
CA PRO A 276 7.59 2.78 15.95
C PRO A 276 6.98 3.53 14.77
N THR A 277 5.68 3.77 14.77
CA THR A 277 4.96 4.36 13.63
C THR A 277 5.32 5.82 13.33
N PHE A 278 6.00 6.55 14.21
CA PHE A 278 6.51 7.88 13.88
C PHE A 278 7.58 7.83 12.78
N LEU A 279 8.27 6.68 12.61
CA LEU A 279 9.24 6.46 11.53
C LEU A 279 8.63 6.54 10.12
N TRP A 280 7.31 6.43 9.99
CA TRP A 280 6.63 6.62 8.70
C TRP A 280 6.57 8.09 8.25
N LEU A 281 6.76 9.03 9.19
CA LEU A 281 6.84 10.45 8.85
C LEU A 281 8.02 10.71 7.90
N SER A 282 7.90 11.71 7.02
CA SER A 282 9.09 12.20 6.32
C SER A 282 9.99 12.98 7.27
N THR A 283 11.25 13.13 6.93
CA THR A 283 12.24 13.89 7.69
C THR A 283 11.79 15.34 7.91
N GLU A 284 11.24 15.97 6.88
CA GLU A 284 10.74 17.34 6.92
C GLU A 284 9.55 17.50 7.87
N VAL A 285 8.62 16.54 7.83
CA VAL A 285 7.45 16.56 8.74
C VAL A 285 7.87 16.30 10.17
N LEU A 286 8.83 15.40 10.40
CA LEU A 286 9.36 15.12 11.73
C LEU A 286 10.07 16.36 12.30
N GLN A 287 10.94 17.01 11.50
CA GLN A 287 11.63 18.25 11.87
C GLN A 287 10.62 19.33 12.26
N ARG A 288 9.64 19.63 11.39
CA ARG A 288 8.61 20.65 11.65
C ARG A 288 7.82 20.38 12.94
N LYS A 289 7.51 19.13 13.23
CA LYS A 289 6.81 18.77 14.47
C LYS A 289 7.66 18.97 15.70
N MET A 290 8.94 18.61 15.63
CA MET A 290 9.86 18.81 16.73
C MET A 290 10.10 20.32 16.98
N ASP A 291 10.31 21.09 15.90
CA ASP A 291 10.44 22.55 16.01
C ASP A 291 9.22 23.15 16.71
N PHE A 292 8.01 22.81 16.27
CA PHE A 292 6.76 23.30 16.87
C PHE A 292 6.61 22.87 18.34
N LEU A 293 6.83 21.60 18.65
CA LEU A 293 6.66 21.11 20.02
C LEU A 293 7.68 21.69 20.99
N VAL A 294 8.92 21.93 20.53
CA VAL A 294 9.97 22.47 21.38
C VAL A 294 9.91 24.02 21.45
N LYS A 295 9.80 24.70 20.31
CA LYS A 295 9.93 26.17 20.24
C LYS A 295 8.62 26.90 20.56
N ASP A 296 7.49 26.41 20.00
CA ASP A 296 6.22 27.12 20.17
C ASP A 296 5.46 26.59 21.41
N VAL A 297 5.38 25.28 21.58
CA VAL A 297 4.65 24.68 22.72
C VAL A 297 5.46 24.71 24.01
N GLY A 298 6.81 24.70 23.93
CA GLY A 298 7.71 24.65 25.07
C GLY A 298 7.85 23.29 25.75
N MET A 299 7.61 22.19 25.01
CA MET A 299 7.87 20.82 25.52
C MET A 299 9.37 20.54 25.52
N THR A 300 9.84 19.91 26.61
CA THR A 300 11.22 19.42 26.59
C THR A 300 11.37 18.21 25.67
N PRO A 301 12.53 18.01 25.01
CA PRO A 301 12.78 16.82 24.18
C PRO A 301 12.53 15.51 24.96
N LEU A 302 12.86 15.48 26.25
CA LEU A 302 12.64 14.31 27.11
C LEU A 302 11.15 14.06 27.37
N ASP A 303 10.33 15.09 27.53
CA ASP A 303 8.88 14.94 27.65
C ASP A 303 8.27 14.43 26.36
N ILE A 304 8.76 14.90 25.21
CA ILE A 304 8.35 14.38 23.90
C ILE A 304 8.71 12.89 23.77
N ALA A 305 9.91 12.48 24.21
CA ALA A 305 10.33 11.07 24.21
C ALA A 305 9.40 10.19 25.07
N LYS A 306 9.10 10.63 26.30
CA LYS A 306 8.18 9.93 27.22
C LYS A 306 6.75 9.84 26.69
N HIS A 307 6.33 10.80 25.88
CA HIS A 307 4.96 10.89 25.36
C HIS A 307 4.94 10.95 23.83
N ALA A 308 5.76 10.12 23.17
CA ALA A 308 5.99 10.17 21.73
C ALA A 308 4.74 9.94 20.86
N VAL A 309 3.60 9.61 21.49
CA VAL A 309 2.29 9.59 20.81
C VAL A 309 1.96 10.95 20.16
N VAL A 310 2.48 12.07 20.67
CA VAL A 310 2.28 13.41 20.10
C VAL A 310 2.86 13.51 18.68
N LEU A 311 3.95 12.81 18.39
CA LEU A 311 4.56 12.78 17.05
C LEU A 311 3.65 12.17 15.99
N ARG A 312 2.69 11.33 16.39
CA ARG A 312 1.71 10.69 15.50
C ARG A 312 0.52 11.59 15.16
N LEU A 313 0.30 12.65 15.94
CA LEU A 313 -0.81 13.56 15.70
C LEU A 313 -0.51 14.46 14.49
N SER A 314 -1.55 14.84 13.74
CA SER A 314 -1.40 15.83 12.65
C SER A 314 -1.00 17.19 13.26
N LEU A 315 0.01 17.81 12.67
CA LEU A 315 0.46 19.15 13.09
C LEU A 315 -0.68 20.15 12.87
N GLU A 316 -1.21 20.21 11.64
CA GLU A 316 -2.20 21.22 11.24
C GLU A 316 -3.59 20.96 11.85
N LYS A 317 -3.99 19.66 11.97
CA LYS A 317 -5.37 19.31 12.39
C LYS A 317 -5.51 19.06 13.89
N ARG A 318 -4.42 18.93 14.63
CA ARG A 318 -4.49 18.61 16.06
C ARG A 318 -3.53 19.40 16.93
N LEU A 319 -2.26 19.47 16.55
CA LEU A 319 -1.27 20.11 17.42
C LEU A 319 -1.45 21.62 17.43
N ILE A 320 -1.55 22.26 16.27
CA ILE A 320 -1.77 23.72 16.16
C ILE A 320 -3.12 24.14 16.76
N PRO A 321 -4.26 23.52 16.44
CA PRO A 321 -5.52 23.87 17.09
C PRO A 321 -5.47 23.77 18.64
N ARG A 322 -4.85 22.70 19.15
CA ARG A 322 -4.68 22.56 20.60
C ARG A 322 -3.74 23.60 21.20
N PHE A 323 -2.71 23.99 20.46
CA PHE A 323 -1.84 25.09 20.89
C PHE A 323 -2.63 26.38 21.06
N HIS A 324 -3.48 26.74 20.10
CA HIS A 324 -4.35 27.91 20.23
C HIS A 324 -5.32 27.82 21.42
N VAL A 325 -5.90 26.65 21.67
CA VAL A 325 -6.70 26.44 22.89
C VAL A 325 -5.86 26.66 24.15
N MET A 326 -4.61 26.17 24.17
CA MET A 326 -3.70 26.38 25.30
C MET A 326 -3.40 27.85 25.53
N GLU A 327 -3.11 28.59 24.47
CA GLU A 327 -2.80 30.03 24.56
C GLU A 327 -4.02 30.83 25.05
N ILE A 328 -5.22 30.52 24.60
CA ILE A 328 -6.45 31.11 25.11
C ILE A 328 -6.63 30.81 26.61
N LEU A 329 -6.44 29.58 27.03
CA LEU A 329 -6.56 29.19 28.43
C LEU A 329 -5.49 29.89 29.31
N LYS A 330 -4.27 30.10 28.81
CA LYS A 330 -3.21 30.82 29.49
C LYS A 330 -3.54 32.31 29.62
N SER A 331 -4.00 32.94 28.55
CA SER A 331 -4.34 34.39 28.56
C SER A 331 -5.48 34.72 29.51
N GLU A 332 -6.39 33.77 29.71
CA GLU A 332 -7.53 33.90 30.64
C GLU A 332 -7.22 33.42 32.09
N GLY A 333 -5.95 33.05 32.37
CA GLY A 333 -5.54 32.58 33.69
C GLY A 333 -6.12 31.21 34.10
N LEU A 334 -6.67 30.44 33.12
CA LEU A 334 -7.28 29.16 33.34
C LEU A 334 -6.29 27.99 33.23
N TRP A 335 -5.08 28.25 32.77
CA TRP A 335 -4.01 27.26 32.67
C TRP A 335 -3.37 27.04 34.05
N THR A 336 -3.59 25.90 34.66
CA THR A 336 -3.06 25.58 35.99
C THR A 336 -1.79 24.73 35.91
N SER A 337 -0.96 24.74 36.97
CA SER A 337 0.24 23.89 37.09
C SER A 337 -0.04 22.38 37.01
N GLN A 338 -1.27 21.95 37.24
CA GLN A 338 -1.71 20.57 37.12
C GLN A 338 -1.91 20.13 35.63
N MET A 339 -1.99 21.08 34.70
CA MET A 339 -2.16 20.82 33.27
C MET A 339 -0.81 20.54 32.61
N LYS A 340 -0.41 19.25 32.60
CA LYS A 340 0.83 18.81 31.94
C LYS A 340 0.68 18.90 30.41
N LEU A 341 1.60 19.57 29.73
CA LEU A 341 1.62 19.73 28.27
C LEU A 341 1.48 18.40 27.54
N SER A 342 2.25 17.39 27.95
CA SER A 342 2.21 16.06 27.35
C SER A 342 0.81 15.41 27.40
N MET A 343 0.12 15.51 28.53
CA MET A 343 -1.24 14.97 28.69
C MET A 343 -2.26 15.81 27.89
N PHE A 344 -2.10 17.11 27.86
CA PHE A 344 -2.97 18.01 27.11
C PHE A 344 -2.91 17.68 25.60
N PHE A 345 -1.71 17.65 25.03
CA PHE A 345 -1.52 17.39 23.61
C PHE A 345 -1.83 15.94 23.21
N SER A 346 -1.62 14.96 24.07
CA SER A 346 -1.89 13.55 23.76
C SER A 346 -3.34 13.10 24.00
N SER A 347 -4.17 13.91 24.67
CA SER A 347 -5.55 13.56 25.01
C SER A 347 -6.36 13.10 23.79
N PRO A 348 -7.17 12.03 23.85
CA PRO A 348 -8.15 11.69 22.82
C PRO A 348 -9.11 12.85 22.55
N GLY A 349 -9.54 13.03 21.28
CA GLY A 349 -10.38 14.15 20.87
C GLY A 349 -11.60 14.40 21.76
N PRO A 350 -12.47 13.41 22.02
CA PRO A 350 -13.63 13.61 22.90
C PRO A 350 -13.26 14.02 24.34
N LYS A 351 -12.22 13.41 24.92
CA LYS A 351 -11.73 13.78 26.26
C LYS A 351 -11.10 15.17 26.29
N PHE A 352 -10.43 15.55 25.19
CA PHE A 352 -9.86 16.89 25.07
C PHE A 352 -10.97 17.95 25.10
N LEU A 353 -12.01 17.79 24.30
CA LEU A 353 -13.16 18.68 24.27
C LEU A 353 -13.83 18.78 25.64
N GLN A 354 -14.16 17.64 26.27
CA GLN A 354 -14.81 17.59 27.57
C GLN A 354 -14.00 18.29 28.68
N LYS A 355 -12.68 18.17 28.65
CA LYS A 355 -11.84 18.64 29.76
C LYS A 355 -11.38 20.08 29.56
N TYR A 356 -11.10 20.50 28.34
CA TYR A 356 -10.36 21.74 28.07
C TYR A 356 -11.14 22.78 27.27
N VAL A 357 -12.29 22.40 26.68
CA VAL A 357 -13.08 23.29 25.82
C VAL A 357 -14.50 23.49 26.36
N LEU A 358 -15.24 22.42 26.50
CA LEU A 358 -16.68 22.48 26.87
C LEU A 358 -16.94 23.16 28.23
N PRO A 359 -16.10 23.02 29.26
CA PRO A 359 -16.33 23.70 30.54
C PRO A 359 -16.28 25.22 30.44
N TYR A 360 -15.64 25.75 29.39
CA TYR A 360 -15.40 27.20 29.22
C TYR A 360 -16.14 27.76 27.98
N LYS A 361 -16.90 26.96 27.23
CA LYS A 361 -17.51 27.33 25.94
C LYS A 361 -18.38 28.59 26.00
N ASP A 362 -19.13 28.76 27.10
CA ASP A 362 -20.08 29.88 27.24
C ASP A 362 -19.35 31.20 27.61
N LYS A 363 -18.19 31.09 28.28
CA LYS A 363 -17.35 32.24 28.63
C LYS A 363 -16.34 32.59 27.54
N LEU A 364 -15.89 31.58 26.79
CA LEU A 364 -14.82 31.68 25.79
C LEU A 364 -15.24 30.96 24.48
N PRO A 365 -16.20 31.51 23.73
CA PRO A 365 -16.68 30.86 22.49
C PRO A 365 -15.56 30.69 21.46
N LYS A 366 -14.55 31.57 21.46
CA LYS A 366 -13.34 31.46 20.62
C LYS A 366 -12.59 30.11 20.73
N LEU A 367 -12.79 29.35 21.83
CA LEU A 367 -12.21 28.01 21.97
C LEU A 367 -12.75 26.99 20.95
N LEU A 368 -13.96 27.17 20.49
CA LEU A 368 -14.58 26.29 19.47
C LEU A 368 -14.17 26.72 18.05
N GLU A 369 -13.86 28.01 17.84
CA GLU A 369 -13.48 28.55 16.53
C GLU A 369 -12.07 28.09 16.10
N VAL A 370 -11.18 27.79 17.05
CA VAL A 370 -9.80 27.38 16.77
C VAL A 370 -9.60 25.88 16.60
N LEU A 371 -10.65 25.07 16.71
CA LEU A 371 -10.63 23.60 16.61
C LEU A 371 -11.13 23.10 15.24
#